data_2442c3697635a2d0f66c69b344779285
#
_entry.id   2442c3697635a2d0f66c69b344779285
#
_cell.length_a   1.000
_cell.length_b   1.000
_cell.length_c   1.000
_cell.angle_alpha   90.00
_cell.angle_beta   90.00
_cell.angle_gamma   90.00
#
_symmetry.space_group_name_H-M   'P 1'
#
loop_
_entity.id
_entity.type
_entity.pdbx_description
1 polymer ?
#
loop_
_entity_poly.entity_id
_entity_poly.type
_entity_poly.pdbx_seq_one_letter_code
_entity_poly.pdbx_strand_id
1 'polypeptide(L)'
;MKTSDASGTAAGRPADTDAASDRPAEANTATVSNFIRQAIDADLASQKLAGRTWAGKPGTADVQRAGQADPARIRTRFPPEPNGFLHIGHAKSICLNFELAADYGGRCHLRFDDTNPEKENQEYVDAIIDSVRWLGFDWTFPDGESNLYYASDYFETFYQIALKLIEAGHAYVDSQTGDQIRENRGTLTEPGRNSPFRDRPVEENLRLFREMRAGQHPDGSMVLRARIDMASPNINMRDPILYRVRKAHHHRTGDAWPIYPMYDYAHPLEDALERITHSLCTLEFEDHRPLYDWLLARVAETGMLDEPLPRQIEFARMNLTYTITSKRKLKALVDEGIVSGWDDPRMTTIAGLRRRGFPPAAIRLFCERAGISKASQLIEMAVLEQTVREVLDPEVDRLHVITDPIRLVIENMDPAERIICEAPRHPHHPERGMRRFELSRELWIEREDRSEEHTSELQSRVSI
;
A
#
# COMPACT_ATOMS: atom_id res chain seq x y z
N MET A 1 -16.87 74.19 -18.71
CA MET A 1 -15.69 74.95 -18.27
C MET A 1 -14.76 73.97 -17.59
N LYS A 2 -13.71 73.58 -18.28
CA LYS A 2 -12.31 73.47 -17.81
C LYS A 2 -12.13 72.71 -16.53
N THR A 3 -11.42 71.66 -16.46
CA THR A 3 -10.04 71.16 -16.72
C THR A 3 -9.66 70.37 -15.47
N SER A 4 -9.00 69.34 -15.38
CA SER A 4 -7.86 68.69 -15.96
C SER A 4 -7.36 67.65 -14.95
N ASP A 5 -7.01 66.48 -15.46
CA ASP A 5 -5.82 65.66 -15.22
C ASP A 5 -5.29 65.44 -13.81
N ALA A 6 -5.11 64.13 -13.50
CA ALA A 6 -3.81 63.46 -13.34
C ALA A 6 -4.03 62.02 -12.79
N SER A 7 -3.87 60.99 -13.56
CA SER A 7 -2.87 59.95 -13.65
C SER A 7 -2.26 59.45 -12.31
N GLY A 8 -2.48 58.19 -12.01
CA GLY A 8 -1.79 57.45 -10.96
C GLY A 8 -1.92 55.95 -11.21
N THR A 9 -1.06 55.45 -12.07
CA THR A 9 -0.89 54.00 -12.36
C THR A 9 -0.34 53.28 -11.14
N ALA A 10 -1.07 52.32 -10.62
CA ALA A 10 -0.53 51.28 -9.73
C ALA A 10 -0.51 49.96 -10.49
N ALA A 11 0.71 49.54 -10.81
CA ALA A 11 1.00 48.29 -11.48
C ALA A 11 0.63 47.09 -10.59
N GLY A 12 -0.30 46.27 -11.06
CA GLY A 12 -0.55 44.96 -10.53
C GLY A 12 0.59 44.00 -10.91
N ARG A 13 1.15 43.32 -9.94
CA ARG A 13 2.03 42.17 -10.16
C ARG A 13 1.20 41.01 -10.64
N PRO A 14 1.62 40.26 -11.65
CA PRO A 14 1.03 38.97 -11.98
C PRO A 14 1.47 37.92 -10.94
N ALA A 15 0.53 37.10 -10.53
CA ALA A 15 0.78 35.88 -9.74
C ALA A 15 1.47 34.85 -10.65
N ASP A 16 2.70 34.52 -10.31
CA ASP A 16 3.40 33.39 -10.91
C ASP A 16 2.76 32.09 -10.41
N THR A 17 1.99 31.47 -11.28
CA THR A 17 1.59 30.06 -11.21
C THR A 17 2.40 29.32 -12.25
N ASP A 18 3.56 28.84 -11.87
CA ASP A 18 4.27 27.79 -12.59
C ASP A 18 5.04 26.92 -11.59
N ALA A 19 4.31 25.96 -10.99
CA ALA A 19 4.92 24.78 -10.42
C ALA A 19 4.74 23.63 -11.44
N ALA A 20 5.37 23.79 -12.60
CA ALA A 20 5.58 22.69 -13.52
C ALA A 20 6.69 21.79 -12.96
N SER A 21 6.36 20.55 -12.78
CA SER A 21 7.20 19.42 -12.40
C SER A 21 8.52 19.41 -13.18
N ASP A 22 9.61 19.83 -12.54
CA ASP A 22 10.96 19.51 -13.00
C ASP A 22 11.23 18.02 -12.67
N ARG A 23 10.89 17.14 -13.61
CA ARG A 23 11.52 15.81 -13.67
C ARG A 23 12.91 16.03 -14.25
N PRO A 24 13.98 15.58 -13.55
CA PRO A 24 15.32 15.58 -14.18
C PRO A 24 15.26 14.72 -15.44
N ALA A 25 15.88 15.24 -16.50
CA ALA A 25 15.95 14.60 -17.80
C ALA A 25 16.46 13.13 -17.67
N GLU A 26 15.74 12.25 -18.35
CA GLU A 26 15.92 10.83 -18.45
C GLU A 26 17.39 10.42 -18.64
N ALA A 27 17.99 9.86 -17.58
CA ALA A 27 19.01 8.85 -17.80
C ALA A 27 18.27 7.63 -18.35
N ASN A 28 18.59 7.26 -19.56
CA ASN A 28 18.04 6.10 -20.27
C ASN A 28 18.57 4.80 -19.60
N THR A 29 18.10 4.53 -18.38
CA THR A 29 18.30 3.27 -17.69
C THR A 29 17.26 2.32 -18.26
N ALA A 30 17.67 1.41 -19.12
CA ALA A 30 16.84 0.32 -19.59
C ALA A 30 16.15 -0.32 -18.37
N THR A 31 14.84 -0.13 -18.27
CA THR A 31 14.04 -0.65 -17.16
C THR A 31 14.23 -2.17 -17.12
N VAL A 32 14.76 -2.68 -16.00
CA VAL A 32 15.05 -4.12 -15.87
C VAL A 32 13.75 -4.89 -16.01
N SER A 33 13.67 -5.73 -17.05
CA SER A 33 12.49 -6.55 -17.29
C SER A 33 12.33 -7.60 -16.18
N ASN A 34 11.10 -7.84 -15.77
CA ASN A 34 10.75 -8.89 -14.82
C ASN A 34 9.50 -9.64 -15.31
N PHE A 35 9.16 -10.75 -14.66
CA PHE A 35 8.04 -11.60 -15.09
C PHE A 35 6.67 -10.89 -15.09
N ILE A 36 6.46 -9.85 -14.26
CA ILE A 36 5.23 -9.04 -14.27
C ILE A 36 5.20 -8.18 -15.53
N ARG A 37 6.29 -7.47 -15.83
CA ARG A 37 6.42 -6.68 -17.08
C ARG A 37 6.25 -7.56 -18.31
N GLN A 38 6.87 -8.74 -18.33
CA GLN A 38 6.70 -9.72 -19.43
C GLN A 38 5.25 -10.15 -19.61
N ALA A 39 4.50 -10.35 -18.51
CA ALA A 39 3.07 -10.67 -18.56
C ALA A 39 2.24 -9.52 -19.14
N ILE A 40 2.51 -8.28 -18.72
CA ILE A 40 1.85 -7.09 -19.25
C ILE A 40 2.17 -6.90 -20.73
N ASP A 41 3.44 -7.01 -21.13
CA ASP A 41 3.88 -6.89 -22.51
C ASP A 41 3.20 -7.91 -23.41
N ALA A 42 3.07 -9.17 -22.95
CA ALA A 42 2.38 -10.23 -23.67
C ALA A 42 0.86 -9.94 -23.80
N ASP A 43 0.20 -9.48 -22.73
CA ASP A 43 -1.23 -9.14 -22.76
C ASP A 43 -1.49 -7.92 -23.67
N LEU A 44 -0.60 -6.94 -23.71
CA LEU A 44 -0.68 -5.80 -24.63
C LEU A 44 -0.40 -6.20 -26.10
N ALA A 45 0.62 -7.01 -26.33
CA ALA A 45 0.98 -7.48 -27.67
C ALA A 45 -0.11 -8.38 -28.30
N SER A 46 -0.75 -9.21 -27.49
CA SER A 46 -1.88 -10.05 -27.92
C SER A 46 -3.21 -9.31 -28.06
N GLN A 47 -3.23 -8.00 -27.77
CA GLN A 47 -4.43 -7.17 -27.74
C GLN A 47 -5.53 -7.69 -26.80
N LYS A 48 -5.19 -8.49 -25.79
CA LYS A 48 -6.13 -9.02 -24.80
C LYS A 48 -6.92 -7.93 -24.10
N LEU A 49 -6.31 -6.76 -23.91
CA LEU A 49 -6.90 -5.61 -23.24
C LEU A 49 -7.56 -4.62 -24.20
N ALA A 50 -7.63 -4.93 -25.50
CA ALA A 50 -8.26 -4.06 -26.49
C ALA A 50 -9.80 -4.01 -26.28
N GLY A 51 -10.39 -2.87 -26.64
CA GLY A 51 -11.85 -2.69 -26.58
C GLY A 51 -12.43 -2.50 -25.17
N ARG A 52 -11.59 -2.40 -24.14
CA ARG A 52 -12.07 -2.06 -22.79
C ARG A 52 -12.73 -0.69 -22.78
N THR A 53 -13.83 -0.60 -22.04
CA THR A 53 -14.52 0.65 -21.74
C THR A 53 -14.39 1.01 -20.26
N TRP A 54 -14.49 2.29 -19.98
CA TRP A 54 -14.50 2.84 -18.63
C TRP A 54 -15.59 3.91 -18.51
N ALA A 55 -16.50 3.72 -17.56
CA ALA A 55 -17.63 4.62 -17.33
C ALA A 55 -17.28 5.81 -16.39
N GLY A 56 -15.98 6.04 -16.11
CA GLY A 56 -15.54 7.07 -15.17
C GLY A 56 -15.72 6.66 -13.69
N LYS A 57 -16.24 5.47 -13.44
CA LYS A 57 -16.46 4.91 -12.09
C LYS A 57 -16.52 3.38 -12.14
N PRO A 58 -16.28 2.70 -11.02
CA PRO A 58 -16.50 1.27 -10.88
C PRO A 58 -17.96 0.87 -11.15
N GLY A 59 -18.15 -0.36 -11.63
CA GLY A 59 -19.48 -0.88 -11.85
C GLY A 59 -19.53 -2.19 -12.62
N THR A 60 -20.72 -2.76 -12.70
CA THR A 60 -21.02 -3.99 -13.45
C THR A 60 -20.84 -3.82 -14.96
N ALA A 61 -20.92 -4.92 -15.70
CA ALA A 61 -20.83 -4.95 -17.16
C ALA A 61 -21.71 -3.89 -17.85
N ASP A 62 -22.97 -3.76 -17.44
CA ASP A 62 -23.90 -2.79 -18.04
C ASP A 62 -23.44 -1.34 -17.83
N VAL A 63 -22.88 -1.03 -16.66
CA VAL A 63 -22.33 0.29 -16.36
C VAL A 63 -21.12 0.55 -17.26
N GLN A 64 -20.21 -0.42 -17.36
CA GLN A 64 -18.98 -0.27 -18.12
C GLN A 64 -19.20 -0.19 -19.64
N ARG A 65 -20.17 -0.94 -20.19
CA ARG A 65 -20.53 -0.87 -21.61
C ARG A 65 -21.06 0.50 -22.04
N ALA A 66 -21.65 1.25 -21.12
CA ALA A 66 -22.09 2.63 -21.36
C ALA A 66 -20.96 3.66 -21.35
N GLY A 67 -19.74 3.25 -20.95
CA GLY A 67 -18.56 4.11 -20.85
C GLY A 67 -17.90 4.38 -22.20
N GLN A 68 -16.86 5.21 -22.16
CA GLN A 68 -15.97 5.47 -23.30
C GLN A 68 -14.84 4.43 -23.33
N ALA A 69 -14.04 4.43 -24.41
CA ALA A 69 -12.80 3.65 -24.44
C ALA A 69 -11.93 3.99 -23.22
N ASP A 70 -11.44 2.97 -22.53
CA ASP A 70 -10.64 3.17 -21.32
C ASP A 70 -9.34 3.93 -21.66
N PRO A 71 -9.11 5.14 -21.10
CA PRO A 71 -7.90 5.90 -21.38
C PRO A 71 -6.64 5.25 -20.78
N ALA A 72 -6.78 4.38 -19.78
CA ALA A 72 -5.67 3.69 -19.15
C ALA A 72 -5.30 2.42 -19.91
N ARG A 73 -4.05 2.30 -20.37
CA ARG A 73 -3.58 1.08 -21.04
C ARG A 73 -3.61 -0.14 -20.12
N ILE A 74 -3.27 0.06 -18.85
CA ILE A 74 -3.41 -0.92 -17.78
C ILE A 74 -4.00 -0.25 -16.54
N ARG A 75 -4.62 -1.04 -15.66
CA ARG A 75 -5.02 -0.62 -14.32
C ARG A 75 -4.48 -1.59 -13.30
N THR A 76 -3.81 -1.04 -12.28
CA THR A 76 -3.32 -1.73 -11.09
C THR A 76 -3.99 -1.15 -9.86
N ARG A 77 -3.75 -1.70 -8.68
CA ARG A 77 -4.25 -1.15 -7.42
C ARG A 77 -3.36 -1.49 -6.24
N PHE A 78 -3.35 -0.61 -5.26
CA PHE A 78 -2.84 -0.86 -3.93
C PHE A 78 -4.04 -0.94 -2.97
N PRO A 79 -4.41 -2.15 -2.44
CA PRO A 79 -5.63 -2.36 -1.67
C PRO A 79 -5.35 -2.61 -0.18
N PRO A 80 -4.97 -1.59 0.61
CA PRO A 80 -4.71 -1.81 2.03
C PRO A 80 -6.01 -1.99 2.83
N GLU A 81 -6.01 -2.93 3.79
CA GLU A 81 -6.96 -2.90 4.90
C GLU A 81 -6.67 -1.71 5.82
N PRO A 82 -7.65 -0.83 6.18
CA PRO A 82 -7.44 0.30 7.08
C PRO A 82 -7.45 -0.12 8.56
N ASN A 83 -6.55 -1.04 8.93
CA ASN A 83 -6.44 -1.67 10.25
C ASN A 83 -5.06 -1.48 10.91
N GLY A 84 -4.29 -0.47 10.47
CA GLY A 84 -2.98 -0.13 11.02
C GLY A 84 -2.14 0.73 10.06
N PHE A 85 -1.04 1.25 10.58
CA PHE A 85 -0.09 2.03 9.79
C PHE A 85 0.69 1.16 8.80
N LEU A 86 1.03 1.75 7.66
CA LEU A 86 1.85 1.08 6.64
C LEU A 86 3.31 0.99 7.10
N HIS A 87 3.97 -0.10 6.74
CA HIS A 87 5.38 -0.33 7.02
C HIS A 87 6.19 -0.49 5.72
N ILE A 88 7.50 -0.58 5.83
CA ILE A 88 8.43 -0.69 4.69
C ILE A 88 8.06 -1.80 3.70
N GLY A 89 7.48 -2.92 4.17
CA GLY A 89 7.00 -3.99 3.30
C GLY A 89 5.87 -3.54 2.37
N HIS A 90 4.99 -2.64 2.83
CA HIS A 90 3.93 -2.05 1.99
C HIS A 90 4.51 -1.06 0.97
N ALA A 91 5.62 -0.35 1.29
CA ALA A 91 6.25 0.56 0.36
C ALA A 91 6.63 -0.13 -0.96
N LYS A 92 7.12 -1.38 -0.90
CA LYS A 92 7.42 -2.17 -2.11
C LYS A 92 6.17 -2.39 -2.98
N SER A 93 5.03 -2.72 -2.36
CA SER A 93 3.77 -2.93 -3.09
C SER A 93 3.23 -1.61 -3.67
N ILE A 94 3.35 -0.50 -2.94
CA ILE A 94 2.96 0.83 -3.40
C ILE A 94 3.80 1.22 -4.63
N CYS A 95 5.13 1.24 -4.49
CA CYS A 95 6.04 1.56 -5.59
C CYS A 95 5.76 0.69 -6.81
N LEU A 96 5.68 -0.64 -6.63
CA LEU A 96 5.40 -1.56 -7.73
C LEU A 96 4.13 -1.21 -8.50
N ASN A 97 3.00 -1.02 -7.79
CA ASN A 97 1.73 -0.80 -8.46
C ASN A 97 1.64 0.57 -9.13
N PHE A 98 2.10 1.64 -8.46
CA PHE A 98 2.03 3.00 -8.99
C PHE A 98 3.04 3.24 -10.11
N GLU A 99 4.30 2.81 -9.95
CA GLU A 99 5.33 2.98 -10.97
C GLU A 99 5.04 2.15 -12.21
N LEU A 100 4.58 0.89 -12.02
CA LEU A 100 4.22 0.04 -13.13
C LEU A 100 3.06 0.65 -13.96
N ALA A 101 2.02 1.15 -13.28
CA ALA A 101 0.93 1.84 -13.98
C ALA A 101 1.46 3.06 -14.76
N ALA A 102 2.31 3.88 -14.15
CA ALA A 102 2.88 5.07 -14.79
C ALA A 102 3.73 4.69 -16.02
N ASP A 103 4.61 3.69 -15.91
CA ASP A 103 5.49 3.23 -16.99
C ASP A 103 4.73 2.75 -18.22
N TYR A 104 3.55 2.17 -18.04
CA TYR A 104 2.71 1.66 -19.12
C TYR A 104 1.62 2.63 -19.58
N GLY A 105 1.60 3.88 -19.11
CA GLY A 105 0.54 4.85 -19.41
C GLY A 105 -0.83 4.39 -18.89
N GLY A 106 -0.82 3.77 -17.73
CA GLY A 106 -1.97 3.25 -17.02
C GLY A 106 -2.38 4.11 -15.84
N ARG A 107 -3.22 3.55 -14.97
CA ARG A 107 -3.69 4.17 -13.72
C ARG A 107 -3.59 3.18 -12.56
N CYS A 108 -3.16 3.66 -11.40
CA CYS A 108 -3.17 2.89 -10.17
C CYS A 108 -4.29 3.39 -9.26
N HIS A 109 -5.06 2.46 -8.70
CA HIS A 109 -6.13 2.74 -7.74
C HIS A 109 -5.59 2.61 -6.31
N LEU A 110 -5.99 3.51 -5.43
CA LEU A 110 -5.92 3.30 -3.98
C LEU A 110 -7.31 2.80 -3.53
N ARG A 111 -7.40 1.56 -3.10
CA ARG A 111 -8.66 0.95 -2.66
C ARG A 111 -8.54 0.46 -1.24
N PHE A 112 -9.36 0.98 -0.36
CA PHE A 112 -9.46 0.47 0.99
C PHE A 112 -10.33 -0.80 1.02
N ASP A 113 -9.72 -1.92 1.40
CA ASP A 113 -10.45 -3.16 1.69
C ASP A 113 -11.04 -3.05 3.11
N ASP A 114 -12.16 -2.36 3.20
CA ASP A 114 -12.89 -2.11 4.44
C ASP A 114 -14.06 -3.11 4.62
N THR A 115 -13.76 -4.40 4.48
CA THR A 115 -14.74 -5.49 4.61
C THR A 115 -14.88 -6.03 6.04
N ASN A 116 -14.03 -5.60 6.98
CA ASN A 116 -14.01 -6.08 8.35
C ASN A 116 -14.36 -4.98 9.37
N PRO A 117 -15.64 -4.86 9.79
CA PRO A 117 -16.12 -3.73 10.59
C PRO A 117 -15.48 -3.58 11.99
N GLU A 118 -14.79 -4.62 12.49
CA GLU A 118 -14.27 -4.63 13.86
C GLU A 118 -12.86 -4.03 14.02
N LYS A 119 -12.13 -3.85 12.93
CA LYS A 119 -10.70 -3.52 12.98
C LYS A 119 -10.34 -2.22 12.27
N GLU A 120 -11.27 -1.63 11.59
CA GLU A 120 -11.06 -0.53 10.65
C GLU A 120 -11.51 0.79 11.25
N ASN A 121 -10.72 1.85 11.04
CA ASN A 121 -11.09 3.18 11.47
C ASN A 121 -10.51 4.27 10.56
N GLN A 122 -11.05 5.49 10.70
CA GLN A 122 -10.68 6.65 9.90
C GLN A 122 -9.23 7.08 10.09
N GLU A 123 -8.67 6.93 11.30
CA GLU A 123 -7.28 7.30 11.58
C GLU A 123 -6.30 6.51 10.69
N TYR A 124 -6.58 5.21 10.49
CA TYR A 124 -5.73 4.39 9.62
C TYR A 124 -5.91 4.72 8.14
N VAL A 125 -7.13 5.08 7.71
CA VAL A 125 -7.38 5.59 6.35
C VAL A 125 -6.53 6.83 6.09
N ASP A 126 -6.57 7.81 6.99
CA ASP A 126 -5.84 9.07 6.85
C ASP A 126 -4.32 8.84 6.86
N ALA A 127 -3.81 7.98 7.73
CA ALA A 127 -2.39 7.62 7.80
C ALA A 127 -1.89 6.89 6.54
N ILE A 128 -2.73 6.05 5.93
CA ILE A 128 -2.42 5.37 4.67
C ILE A 128 -2.36 6.37 3.52
N ILE A 129 -3.35 7.25 3.41
CA ILE A 129 -3.38 8.33 2.41
C ILE A 129 -2.12 9.20 2.52
N ASP A 130 -1.79 9.68 3.72
CA ASP A 130 -0.59 10.48 3.97
C ASP A 130 0.69 9.73 3.57
N SER A 131 0.79 8.45 3.90
CA SER A 131 1.95 7.62 3.57
C SER A 131 2.15 7.44 2.06
N VAL A 132 1.08 7.20 1.30
CA VAL A 132 1.15 7.04 -0.17
C VAL A 132 1.54 8.36 -0.83
N ARG A 133 0.94 9.48 -0.41
CA ARG A 133 1.28 10.82 -0.91
C ARG A 133 2.70 11.22 -0.56
N TRP A 134 3.13 10.94 0.66
CA TRP A 134 4.50 11.22 1.08
C TRP A 134 5.54 10.44 0.25
N LEU A 135 5.22 9.20 -0.16
CA LEU A 135 6.06 8.44 -1.09
C LEU A 135 6.11 9.07 -2.51
N GLY A 136 5.29 10.08 -2.80
CA GLY A 136 5.25 10.81 -4.07
C GLY A 136 4.25 10.23 -5.07
N PHE A 137 3.26 9.46 -4.62
CA PHE A 137 2.22 8.90 -5.47
C PHE A 137 0.87 9.56 -5.21
N ASP A 138 0.05 9.65 -6.26
CA ASP A 138 -1.33 10.11 -6.20
C ASP A 138 -2.20 9.25 -7.12
N TRP A 139 -3.48 9.22 -6.85
CA TRP A 139 -4.52 8.51 -7.59
C TRP A 139 -5.49 9.46 -8.31
N THR A 140 -5.21 10.77 -8.25
CA THR A 140 -5.98 11.80 -8.97
C THR A 140 -5.25 12.14 -10.26
N PHE A 141 -5.97 12.19 -11.37
CA PHE A 141 -5.42 12.42 -12.69
C PHE A 141 -5.82 13.79 -13.25
N PRO A 142 -5.07 14.35 -14.22
CA PRO A 142 -5.32 15.68 -14.77
C PRO A 142 -6.71 15.87 -15.40
N ASP A 143 -7.37 14.79 -15.82
CA ASP A 143 -8.74 14.80 -16.32
C ASP A 143 -9.81 14.88 -15.22
N GLY A 144 -9.40 14.96 -13.95
CA GLY A 144 -10.26 15.04 -12.77
C GLY A 144 -10.72 13.67 -12.24
N GLU A 145 -10.32 12.56 -12.87
CA GLU A 145 -10.62 11.24 -12.35
C GLU A 145 -9.84 10.99 -11.05
N SER A 146 -10.55 10.58 -10.00
CA SER A 146 -9.97 10.12 -8.74
C SER A 146 -10.23 8.63 -8.55
N ASN A 147 -9.15 7.87 -8.43
CA ASN A 147 -9.20 6.41 -8.26
C ASN A 147 -8.98 6.02 -6.78
N LEU A 148 -9.72 6.69 -5.89
CA LEU A 148 -9.82 6.36 -4.47
C LEU A 148 -11.14 5.65 -4.22
N TYR A 149 -11.09 4.38 -3.81
CA TYR A 149 -12.28 3.54 -3.64
C TYR A 149 -12.26 2.83 -2.30
N TYR A 150 -13.43 2.32 -1.93
CA TYR A 150 -13.65 1.52 -0.71
C TYR A 150 -14.46 0.29 -1.06
N ALA A 151 -14.12 -0.86 -0.50
CA ALA A 151 -14.89 -2.09 -0.65
C ALA A 151 -16.35 -1.91 -0.23
N SER A 152 -16.59 -1.12 0.83
CA SER A 152 -17.92 -0.80 1.33
C SER A 152 -18.82 -0.04 0.34
N ASP A 153 -18.25 0.65 -0.66
CA ASP A 153 -19.04 1.27 -1.75
C ASP A 153 -19.70 0.23 -2.66
N TYR A 154 -19.20 -1.00 -2.67
CA TYR A 154 -19.68 -2.11 -3.51
C TYR A 154 -20.58 -3.10 -2.78
N PHE A 155 -20.87 -2.93 -1.49
CA PHE A 155 -21.62 -3.91 -0.70
C PHE A 155 -22.96 -4.30 -1.32
N GLU A 156 -23.72 -3.32 -1.87
CA GLU A 156 -24.96 -3.64 -2.55
C GLU A 156 -24.71 -4.42 -3.85
N THR A 157 -23.70 -4.04 -4.64
CA THR A 157 -23.33 -4.76 -5.86
C THR A 157 -22.88 -6.18 -5.55
N PHE A 158 -22.08 -6.37 -4.50
CA PHE A 158 -21.68 -7.70 -4.02
C PHE A 158 -22.87 -8.55 -3.61
N TYR A 159 -23.85 -7.95 -2.92
CA TYR A 159 -25.07 -8.65 -2.55
C TYR A 159 -25.88 -9.09 -3.78
N GLN A 160 -26.03 -8.23 -4.79
CA GLN A 160 -26.71 -8.57 -6.04
C GLN A 160 -25.98 -9.66 -6.81
N ILE A 161 -24.66 -9.62 -6.89
CA ILE A 161 -23.84 -10.69 -7.50
C ILE A 161 -24.04 -12.01 -6.74
N ALA A 162 -24.06 -11.99 -5.40
CA ALA A 162 -24.31 -13.20 -4.61
C ALA A 162 -25.67 -13.83 -4.89
N LEU A 163 -26.74 -13.01 -5.05
CA LEU A 163 -28.05 -13.49 -5.47
C LEU A 163 -27.97 -14.19 -6.84
N LYS A 164 -27.23 -13.61 -7.80
CA LYS A 164 -27.04 -14.21 -9.14
C LYS A 164 -26.29 -15.54 -9.07
N LEU A 165 -25.26 -15.65 -8.22
CA LEU A 165 -24.55 -16.90 -8.00
C LEU A 165 -25.46 -17.97 -7.39
N ILE A 166 -26.34 -17.61 -6.47
CA ILE A 166 -27.35 -18.54 -5.91
C ILE A 166 -28.33 -18.96 -7.00
N GLU A 167 -28.89 -18.04 -7.80
CA GLU A 167 -29.80 -18.32 -8.92
C GLU A 167 -29.19 -19.29 -9.93
N ALA A 168 -27.88 -19.13 -10.21
CA ALA A 168 -27.12 -20.00 -11.11
C ALA A 168 -26.70 -21.36 -10.46
N GLY A 169 -26.98 -21.57 -9.18
CA GLY A 169 -26.60 -22.79 -8.46
C GLY A 169 -25.11 -22.89 -8.06
N HIS A 170 -24.39 -21.76 -8.12
CA HIS A 170 -22.96 -21.67 -7.77
C HIS A 170 -22.70 -21.32 -6.30
N ALA A 171 -23.76 -21.01 -5.53
CA ALA A 171 -23.66 -20.74 -4.12
C ALA A 171 -24.87 -21.27 -3.34
N TYR A 172 -24.67 -21.57 -2.07
CA TYR A 172 -25.71 -22.07 -1.18
C TYR A 172 -25.54 -21.52 0.25
N VAL A 173 -26.63 -21.38 0.98
CA VAL A 173 -26.61 -21.01 2.39
C VAL A 173 -26.36 -22.24 3.25
N ASP A 174 -25.32 -22.19 4.06
CA ASP A 174 -24.92 -23.25 4.98
C ASP A 174 -25.26 -22.86 6.42
N SER A 175 -26.00 -23.71 7.12
CA SER A 175 -26.40 -23.50 8.52
C SER A 175 -25.52 -24.27 9.51
N GLN A 176 -24.38 -24.81 9.07
CA GLN A 176 -23.38 -25.40 9.94
C GLN A 176 -22.68 -24.34 10.78
N THR A 177 -22.27 -24.73 12.00
CA THR A 177 -21.39 -23.89 12.82
C THR A 177 -19.99 -23.79 12.21
N GLY A 178 -19.23 -22.75 12.59
CA GLY A 178 -17.84 -22.61 12.14
C GLY A 178 -16.96 -23.83 12.44
N ASP A 179 -17.19 -24.53 13.57
CA ASP A 179 -16.46 -25.75 13.92
C ASP A 179 -16.84 -26.93 13.03
N GLN A 180 -18.13 -27.09 12.73
CA GLN A 180 -18.60 -28.13 11.79
C GLN A 180 -18.06 -27.89 10.38
N ILE A 181 -18.03 -26.64 9.90
CA ILE A 181 -17.45 -26.28 8.61
C ILE A 181 -15.95 -26.61 8.59
N ARG A 182 -15.22 -26.27 9.67
CA ARG A 182 -13.79 -26.58 9.80
C ARG A 182 -13.51 -28.08 9.77
N GLU A 183 -14.29 -28.86 10.53
CA GLU A 183 -14.18 -30.32 10.55
C GLU A 183 -14.49 -30.93 9.17
N ASN A 184 -15.59 -30.51 8.54
CA ASN A 184 -16.03 -31.02 7.25
C ASN A 184 -15.12 -30.61 6.09
N ARG A 185 -14.35 -29.52 6.24
CA ARG A 185 -13.38 -29.10 5.21
C ARG A 185 -12.23 -30.09 5.02
N GLY A 186 -11.96 -30.92 6.03
CA GLY A 186 -10.86 -31.88 6.00
C GLY A 186 -9.48 -31.24 6.20
N THR A 187 -8.44 -31.96 5.82
CA THR A 187 -7.03 -31.54 5.96
C THR A 187 -6.34 -31.47 4.59
N LEU A 188 -5.06 -31.14 4.56
CA LEU A 188 -4.27 -31.16 3.31
C LEU A 188 -4.15 -32.56 2.72
N THR A 189 -4.25 -33.59 3.54
CA THR A 189 -4.11 -35.02 3.15
C THR A 189 -5.44 -35.75 3.06
N GLU A 190 -6.51 -35.18 3.64
CA GLU A 190 -7.83 -35.79 3.65
C GLU A 190 -8.83 -34.88 2.95
N PRO A 191 -9.66 -35.44 2.03
CA PRO A 191 -10.69 -34.65 1.36
C PRO A 191 -11.75 -34.16 2.35
N GLY A 192 -12.42 -33.08 1.98
CA GLY A 192 -13.57 -32.59 2.73
C GLY A 192 -14.83 -33.42 2.50
N ARG A 193 -15.85 -33.17 3.31
CA ARG A 193 -17.18 -33.76 3.23
C ARG A 193 -18.20 -32.66 2.86
N ASN A 194 -19.14 -33.04 2.00
CA ASN A 194 -20.22 -32.12 1.62
C ASN A 194 -21.05 -31.73 2.86
N SER A 195 -21.44 -30.45 2.89
CA SER A 195 -22.42 -29.96 3.88
C SER A 195 -23.78 -30.65 3.62
N PRO A 196 -24.55 -30.98 4.67
CA PRO A 196 -25.93 -31.46 4.51
C PRO A 196 -26.86 -30.42 3.87
N PHE A 197 -26.44 -29.16 3.81
CA PHE A 197 -27.19 -28.05 3.22
C PHE A 197 -26.77 -27.73 1.78
N ARG A 198 -25.78 -28.44 1.23
CA ARG A 198 -25.18 -28.14 -0.07
C ARG A 198 -26.18 -28.27 -1.23
N ASP A 199 -27.13 -29.19 -1.11
CA ASP A 199 -28.13 -29.51 -2.14
C ASP A 199 -29.50 -28.87 -1.83
N ARG A 200 -29.54 -27.86 -0.97
CA ARG A 200 -30.74 -27.07 -0.67
C ARG A 200 -31.28 -26.42 -1.96
N PRO A 201 -32.62 -26.39 -2.18
CA PRO A 201 -33.21 -25.75 -3.36
C PRO A 201 -32.81 -24.27 -3.50
N VAL A 202 -32.71 -23.79 -4.74
CA VAL A 202 -32.29 -22.41 -5.05
C VAL A 202 -33.23 -21.39 -4.38
N GLU A 203 -34.53 -21.62 -4.43
CA GLU A 203 -35.54 -20.74 -3.86
C GLU A 203 -35.38 -20.60 -2.32
N GLU A 204 -35.04 -21.70 -1.66
CA GLU A 204 -34.79 -21.69 -0.20
C GLU A 204 -33.48 -20.95 0.11
N ASN A 205 -32.41 -21.15 -0.67
CA ASN A 205 -31.16 -20.43 -0.51
C ASN A 205 -31.38 -18.90 -0.70
N LEU A 206 -32.13 -18.50 -1.73
CA LEU A 206 -32.48 -17.10 -1.97
C LEU A 206 -33.27 -16.49 -0.82
N ARG A 207 -34.26 -17.21 -0.29
CA ARG A 207 -35.05 -16.77 0.87
C ARG A 207 -34.15 -16.57 2.09
N LEU A 208 -33.34 -17.55 2.45
CA LEU A 208 -32.44 -17.51 3.58
C LEU A 208 -31.38 -16.40 3.46
N PHE A 209 -30.82 -16.21 2.27
CA PHE A 209 -29.83 -15.15 2.07
C PHE A 209 -30.44 -13.74 2.17
N ARG A 210 -31.69 -13.57 1.71
CA ARG A 210 -32.45 -12.31 1.94
C ARG A 210 -32.75 -12.10 3.43
N GLU A 211 -33.08 -13.14 4.18
CA GLU A 211 -33.28 -13.08 5.64
C GLU A 211 -31.98 -12.74 6.37
N MET A 212 -30.82 -13.30 5.93
CA MET A 212 -29.50 -12.92 6.43
C MET A 212 -29.26 -11.41 6.23
N ARG A 213 -29.55 -10.89 5.03
CA ARG A 213 -29.45 -9.46 4.69
C ARG A 213 -30.41 -8.59 5.52
N ALA A 214 -31.58 -9.09 5.84
CA ALA A 214 -32.55 -8.42 6.70
C ALA A 214 -32.21 -8.50 8.21
N GLY A 215 -31.08 -9.13 8.58
CA GLY A 215 -30.65 -9.24 9.98
C GLY A 215 -31.49 -10.18 10.85
N GLN A 216 -32.25 -11.11 10.23
CA GLN A 216 -33.15 -12.01 10.97
C GLN A 216 -32.44 -13.19 11.65
N HIS A 217 -31.16 -13.39 11.34
CA HIS A 217 -30.35 -14.47 11.88
C HIS A 217 -29.29 -13.98 12.88
N PRO A 218 -28.97 -14.76 13.92
CA PRO A 218 -27.88 -14.43 14.85
C PRO A 218 -26.50 -14.48 14.18
N ASP A 219 -25.54 -13.80 14.79
CA ASP A 219 -24.13 -13.86 14.37
C ASP A 219 -23.62 -15.31 14.33
N GLY A 220 -22.91 -15.64 13.24
CA GLY A 220 -22.30 -16.96 13.06
C GLY A 220 -23.28 -18.11 12.84
N SER A 221 -24.59 -17.88 12.76
CA SER A 221 -25.59 -18.94 12.57
C SER A 221 -25.65 -19.49 11.14
N MET A 222 -25.30 -18.67 10.16
CA MET A 222 -25.33 -18.99 8.74
C MET A 222 -24.22 -18.31 7.99
N VAL A 223 -23.81 -18.96 6.90
CA VAL A 223 -22.85 -18.41 5.93
C VAL A 223 -23.34 -18.71 4.50
N LEU A 224 -22.95 -17.87 3.54
CA LEU A 224 -23.06 -18.20 2.12
C LEU A 224 -21.76 -18.88 1.70
N ARG A 225 -21.82 -20.03 1.04
CA ARG A 225 -20.66 -20.75 0.52
C ARG A 225 -20.73 -20.90 -0.99
N ALA A 226 -19.58 -20.84 -1.64
CA ALA A 226 -19.46 -21.28 -3.03
C ALA A 226 -19.69 -22.78 -3.14
N ARG A 227 -20.26 -23.24 -4.25
CA ARG A 227 -20.46 -24.66 -4.58
C ARG A 227 -19.42 -25.07 -5.62
N ILE A 228 -18.29 -25.61 -5.15
CA ILE A 228 -17.16 -25.98 -6.01
C ILE A 228 -16.88 -27.49 -5.90
N ASP A 229 -15.91 -27.88 -5.06
CA ASP A 229 -15.51 -29.28 -4.89
C ASP A 229 -14.90 -29.52 -3.51
N MET A 230 -15.60 -30.25 -2.64
CA MET A 230 -15.12 -30.60 -1.31
C MET A 230 -13.96 -31.60 -1.31
N ALA A 231 -13.70 -32.27 -2.44
CA ALA A 231 -12.57 -33.18 -2.60
C ALA A 231 -11.32 -32.53 -3.19
N SER A 232 -11.37 -31.23 -3.53
CA SER A 232 -10.24 -30.50 -4.13
C SER A 232 -8.96 -30.65 -3.28
N PRO A 233 -7.79 -30.90 -3.91
CA PRO A 233 -6.51 -30.86 -3.21
C PRO A 233 -6.18 -29.45 -2.68
N ASN A 234 -6.67 -28.39 -3.35
CA ASN A 234 -6.59 -27.03 -2.85
C ASN A 234 -7.72 -26.75 -1.86
N ILE A 235 -7.36 -26.55 -0.60
CA ILE A 235 -8.32 -26.35 0.50
C ILE A 235 -9.17 -25.08 0.31
N ASN A 236 -8.68 -24.08 -0.42
CA ASN A 236 -9.41 -22.85 -0.74
C ASN A 236 -10.55 -23.07 -1.75
N MET A 237 -10.53 -24.22 -2.46
CA MET A 237 -11.57 -24.62 -3.42
C MET A 237 -12.64 -25.53 -2.79
N ARG A 238 -12.53 -25.84 -1.47
CA ARG A 238 -13.49 -26.70 -0.78
C ARG A 238 -14.66 -25.90 -0.24
N ASP A 239 -15.55 -25.53 -1.14
CA ASP A 239 -16.76 -24.73 -0.88
C ASP A 239 -16.48 -23.56 0.11
N PRO A 240 -15.64 -22.57 -0.27
CA PRO A 240 -15.25 -21.48 0.61
C PRO A 240 -16.44 -20.60 1.00
N ILE A 241 -16.32 -19.93 2.16
CA ILE A 241 -17.31 -18.98 2.64
C ILE A 241 -17.19 -17.68 1.83
N LEU A 242 -18.31 -17.21 1.28
CA LEU A 242 -18.44 -15.93 0.55
C LEU A 242 -18.98 -14.81 1.45
N TYR A 243 -19.99 -15.11 2.29
CA TYR A 243 -20.59 -14.17 3.26
C TYR A 243 -20.78 -14.82 4.62
N ARG A 244 -20.69 -13.98 5.65
CA ARG A 244 -21.02 -14.34 7.05
C ARG A 244 -22.05 -13.38 7.64
N VAL A 245 -22.88 -13.88 8.55
CA VAL A 245 -23.71 -13.01 9.41
C VAL A 245 -22.83 -12.42 10.50
N ARG A 246 -22.76 -11.10 10.55
CA ARG A 246 -22.04 -10.34 11.57
C ARG A 246 -22.72 -9.00 11.79
N LYS A 247 -23.30 -8.79 12.96
CA LYS A 247 -23.94 -7.52 13.34
C LYS A 247 -22.92 -6.66 14.06
N ALA A 248 -22.20 -5.83 13.31
CA ALA A 248 -21.20 -4.94 13.83
C ALA A 248 -21.29 -3.57 13.15
N HIS A 249 -20.96 -2.51 13.89
CA HIS A 249 -20.92 -1.15 13.36
C HIS A 249 -19.74 -0.99 12.43
N HIS A 250 -20.00 -0.55 11.20
CA HIS A 250 -18.97 -0.28 10.20
C HIS A 250 -18.69 1.21 10.11
N HIS A 251 -17.41 1.61 10.05
CA HIS A 251 -17.00 3.01 10.11
C HIS A 251 -17.58 3.91 9.02
N ARG A 252 -17.98 3.37 7.85
CA ARG A 252 -18.61 4.11 6.75
C ARG A 252 -20.11 3.84 6.59
N THR A 253 -20.51 2.59 6.69
CA THR A 253 -21.92 2.20 6.44
C THR A 253 -22.78 2.08 7.70
N GLY A 254 -22.18 2.29 8.89
CA GLY A 254 -22.88 2.17 10.16
C GLY A 254 -23.45 0.77 10.37
N ASP A 255 -24.72 0.69 10.77
CA ASP A 255 -25.40 -0.58 11.04
C ASP A 255 -26.26 -1.09 9.86
N ALA A 256 -26.02 -0.55 8.64
CA ALA A 256 -26.82 -0.88 7.46
C ALA A 256 -26.62 -2.34 6.99
N TRP A 257 -25.50 -2.96 7.34
CA TRP A 257 -25.14 -4.29 6.86
C TRP A 257 -24.96 -5.29 8.02
N PRO A 258 -25.88 -6.27 8.18
CA PRO A 258 -25.76 -7.35 9.16
C PRO A 258 -24.98 -8.56 8.61
N ILE A 259 -24.54 -8.52 7.34
CA ILE A 259 -23.74 -9.54 6.66
C ILE A 259 -22.54 -8.88 5.99
N TYR A 260 -21.41 -9.57 6.00
CA TYR A 260 -20.17 -9.07 5.40
C TYR A 260 -19.56 -10.08 4.45
N PRO A 261 -19.02 -9.63 3.30
CA PRO A 261 -18.31 -10.49 2.38
C PRO A 261 -17.00 -10.97 3.00
N MET A 262 -16.52 -12.11 2.57
CA MET A 262 -15.17 -12.59 2.88
C MET A 262 -14.18 -12.05 1.84
N TYR A 263 -12.91 -11.94 2.22
CA TYR A 263 -11.84 -11.44 1.36
C TYR A 263 -11.81 -12.10 -0.03
N ASP A 264 -11.85 -13.45 -0.09
CA ASP A 264 -11.80 -14.19 -1.35
C ASP A 264 -13.02 -13.99 -2.26
N TYR A 265 -14.09 -13.39 -1.73
CA TYR A 265 -15.24 -12.96 -2.52
C TYR A 265 -15.14 -11.50 -2.93
N ALA A 266 -14.80 -10.60 -2.01
CA ALA A 266 -14.76 -9.17 -2.26
C ALA A 266 -13.63 -8.78 -3.23
N HIS A 267 -12.41 -9.20 -2.94
CA HIS A 267 -11.22 -8.83 -3.68
C HIS A 267 -11.28 -9.08 -5.22
N PRO A 268 -11.68 -10.25 -5.73
CA PRO A 268 -11.83 -10.46 -7.18
C PRO A 268 -12.89 -9.56 -7.80
N LEU A 269 -14.00 -9.35 -7.09
CA LEU A 269 -15.12 -8.52 -7.58
C LEU A 269 -14.74 -7.04 -7.62
N GLU A 270 -14.05 -6.54 -6.61
CA GLU A 270 -13.51 -5.18 -6.60
C GLU A 270 -12.60 -4.95 -7.80
N ASP A 271 -11.66 -5.86 -8.03
CA ASP A 271 -10.76 -5.79 -9.17
C ASP A 271 -11.53 -5.73 -10.50
N ALA A 272 -12.56 -6.55 -10.66
CA ALA A 272 -13.36 -6.58 -11.87
C ALA A 272 -14.22 -5.33 -12.05
N LEU A 273 -14.91 -4.87 -10.99
CA LEU A 273 -15.74 -3.67 -11.01
C LEU A 273 -14.92 -2.40 -11.31
N GLU A 274 -13.68 -2.34 -10.81
CA GLU A 274 -12.72 -1.26 -11.06
C GLU A 274 -11.94 -1.40 -12.36
N ARG A 275 -12.21 -2.45 -13.16
CA ARG A 275 -11.53 -2.74 -14.44
C ARG A 275 -10.01 -2.91 -14.27
N ILE A 276 -9.56 -3.38 -13.12
CA ILE A 276 -8.16 -3.76 -12.90
C ILE A 276 -7.75 -4.79 -13.95
N THR A 277 -6.58 -4.60 -14.55
CA THR A 277 -6.06 -5.53 -15.56
C THR A 277 -5.10 -6.55 -14.95
N HIS A 278 -4.22 -6.07 -14.09
CA HIS A 278 -3.19 -6.88 -13.44
C HIS A 278 -3.28 -6.66 -11.92
N SER A 279 -3.77 -7.68 -11.25
CA SER A 279 -3.98 -7.75 -9.81
C SER A 279 -2.72 -8.28 -9.15
N LEU A 280 -1.85 -7.38 -8.66
CA LEU A 280 -0.56 -7.76 -8.09
C LEU A 280 -0.73 -8.06 -6.59
N CYS A 281 -0.40 -9.29 -6.21
CA CYS A 281 -0.54 -9.81 -4.84
C CYS A 281 0.78 -10.38 -4.32
N THR A 282 0.89 -10.60 -3.01
CA THR A 282 2.02 -11.35 -2.45
C THR A 282 1.81 -12.86 -2.60
N LEU A 283 2.90 -13.64 -2.57
CA LEU A 283 2.89 -15.11 -2.78
C LEU A 283 1.96 -15.88 -1.83
N GLU A 284 1.57 -15.31 -0.71
CA GLU A 284 0.60 -15.94 0.20
C GLU A 284 -0.78 -16.16 -0.43
N PHE A 285 -1.08 -15.47 -1.53
CA PHE A 285 -2.33 -15.60 -2.27
C PHE A 285 -2.23 -16.50 -3.51
N GLU A 286 -1.09 -17.16 -3.74
CA GLU A 286 -0.92 -18.06 -4.89
C GLU A 286 -1.93 -19.22 -4.86
N ASP A 287 -2.14 -19.83 -3.70
CA ASP A 287 -3.13 -20.90 -3.53
C ASP A 287 -4.59 -20.40 -3.58
N HIS A 288 -4.82 -19.09 -3.46
CA HIS A 288 -6.13 -18.45 -3.59
C HIS A 288 -6.49 -18.11 -5.05
N ARG A 289 -5.50 -18.00 -5.96
CA ARG A 289 -5.73 -17.65 -7.36
C ARG A 289 -6.73 -18.56 -8.08
N PRO A 290 -6.77 -19.90 -7.91
CA PRO A 290 -7.80 -20.73 -8.50
C PRO A 290 -9.23 -20.35 -8.10
N LEU A 291 -9.41 -19.89 -6.85
CA LEU A 291 -10.71 -19.39 -6.38
C LEU A 291 -11.03 -18.00 -6.99
N TYR A 292 -10.04 -17.12 -7.08
CA TYR A 292 -10.15 -15.84 -7.75
C TYR A 292 -10.64 -16.00 -9.21
N ASP A 293 -9.98 -16.86 -9.98
CA ASP A 293 -10.32 -17.12 -11.38
C ASP A 293 -11.71 -17.79 -11.50
N TRP A 294 -12.01 -18.77 -10.63
CA TRP A 294 -13.31 -19.45 -10.59
C TRP A 294 -14.44 -18.46 -10.34
N LEU A 295 -14.30 -17.59 -9.34
CA LEU A 295 -15.34 -16.65 -8.97
C LEU A 295 -15.63 -15.67 -10.11
N LEU A 296 -14.59 -15.08 -10.69
CA LEU A 296 -14.74 -14.16 -11.82
C LEU A 296 -15.42 -14.81 -13.02
N ALA A 297 -15.03 -16.03 -13.38
CA ALA A 297 -15.66 -16.78 -14.46
C ALA A 297 -17.16 -17.05 -14.18
N ARG A 298 -17.49 -17.49 -12.97
CA ARG A 298 -18.92 -17.74 -12.60
C ARG A 298 -19.76 -16.47 -12.59
N VAL A 299 -19.18 -15.34 -12.15
CA VAL A 299 -19.90 -14.06 -12.18
C VAL A 299 -20.05 -13.52 -13.62
N ALA A 300 -19.04 -13.70 -14.46
CA ALA A 300 -19.15 -13.31 -15.88
C ALA A 300 -20.24 -14.09 -16.61
N GLU A 301 -20.43 -15.38 -16.31
CA GLU A 301 -21.53 -16.19 -16.85
C GLU A 301 -22.92 -15.64 -16.52
N THR A 302 -23.04 -14.92 -15.41
CA THR A 302 -24.32 -14.25 -15.04
C THR A 302 -24.56 -12.95 -15.79
N GLY A 303 -23.59 -12.46 -16.57
CA GLY A 303 -23.65 -11.19 -17.29
C GLY A 303 -23.33 -9.97 -16.42
N MET A 304 -22.96 -10.16 -15.15
CA MET A 304 -22.61 -9.05 -14.25
C MET A 304 -21.21 -8.48 -14.50
N LEU A 305 -20.30 -9.24 -15.11
CA LEU A 305 -18.96 -8.83 -15.48
C LEU A 305 -18.70 -9.09 -16.97
N ASP A 306 -17.81 -8.31 -17.58
CA ASP A 306 -17.38 -8.42 -18.98
C ASP A 306 -15.89 -8.76 -19.08
N GLU A 307 -15.54 -9.49 -20.12
CA GLU A 307 -14.15 -9.67 -20.55
C GLU A 307 -13.52 -8.31 -21.01
N PRO A 308 -12.21 -8.14 -20.90
CA PRO A 308 -11.28 -9.04 -20.24
C PRO A 308 -11.38 -8.96 -18.72
N LEU A 309 -11.36 -10.13 -18.05
CA LEU A 309 -11.34 -10.23 -16.60
C LEU A 309 -9.93 -9.90 -16.05
N PRO A 310 -9.83 -9.41 -14.81
CA PRO A 310 -8.56 -9.17 -14.14
C PRO A 310 -7.72 -10.45 -14.06
N ARG A 311 -6.39 -10.27 -14.07
CA ARG A 311 -5.42 -11.36 -13.89
C ARG A 311 -4.63 -11.18 -12.62
N GLN A 312 -4.71 -12.13 -11.70
CA GLN A 312 -3.88 -12.13 -10.49
C GLN A 312 -2.46 -12.61 -10.79
N ILE A 313 -1.45 -11.90 -10.28
CA ILE A 313 -0.03 -12.24 -10.41
C ILE A 313 0.64 -12.04 -9.06
N GLU A 314 1.33 -13.07 -8.56
CA GLU A 314 1.95 -13.05 -7.25
C GLU A 314 3.45 -12.76 -7.32
N PHE A 315 3.94 -12.01 -6.31
CA PHE A 315 5.35 -11.71 -6.11
C PHE A 315 5.77 -11.91 -4.65
N ALA A 316 7.06 -12.13 -4.42
CA ALA A 316 7.59 -12.36 -3.09
C ALA A 316 7.56 -11.08 -2.23
N ARG A 317 7.21 -11.24 -0.95
CA ARG A 317 7.32 -10.17 0.05
C ARG A 317 8.78 -9.72 0.20
N MET A 318 8.94 -8.46 0.58
CA MET A 318 10.21 -7.93 1.04
C MET A 318 10.36 -8.20 2.54
N ASN A 319 11.43 -8.90 2.91
CA ASN A 319 11.82 -9.11 4.29
C ASN A 319 13.16 -8.42 4.52
N LEU A 320 13.28 -7.69 5.62
CA LEU A 320 14.53 -7.02 6.04
C LEU A 320 15.02 -7.63 7.33
N THR A 321 16.35 -7.72 7.47
CA THR A 321 16.98 -8.05 8.76
C THR A 321 16.66 -6.98 9.81
N TYR A 322 16.62 -7.37 11.07
CA TYR A 322 16.36 -6.49 12.22
C TYR A 322 15.06 -5.69 12.16
N THR A 323 14.06 -6.14 11.35
CA THR A 323 12.78 -5.44 11.22
C THR A 323 11.60 -6.31 11.63
N ILE A 324 10.59 -5.68 12.21
CA ILE A 324 9.29 -6.27 12.50
C ILE A 324 8.30 -5.68 11.52
N THR A 325 7.67 -6.55 10.70
CA THR A 325 6.62 -6.17 9.74
C THR A 325 5.24 -6.73 10.11
N SER A 326 5.14 -7.45 11.23
CA SER A 326 3.86 -7.96 11.73
C SER A 326 3.04 -6.85 12.37
N LYS A 327 1.89 -6.47 11.78
CA LYS A 327 0.97 -5.46 12.33
C LYS A 327 0.62 -5.72 13.80
N ARG A 328 0.33 -6.99 14.17
CA ARG A 328 0.01 -7.36 15.54
C ARG A 328 1.16 -7.07 16.53
N LYS A 329 2.40 -7.35 16.13
CA LYS A 329 3.58 -7.09 16.96
C LYS A 329 3.86 -5.60 17.06
N LEU A 330 3.74 -4.85 15.96
CA LEU A 330 3.89 -3.40 15.95
C LEU A 330 2.83 -2.73 16.84
N LYS A 331 1.57 -3.17 16.74
CA LYS A 331 0.49 -2.69 17.59
C LYS A 331 0.76 -2.95 19.08
N ALA A 332 1.27 -4.12 19.44
CA ALA A 332 1.61 -4.44 20.82
C ALA A 332 2.67 -3.48 21.38
N LEU A 333 3.68 -3.11 20.59
CA LEU A 333 4.70 -2.13 21.03
C LEU A 333 4.09 -0.76 21.35
N VAL A 334 3.07 -0.34 20.60
CA VAL A 334 2.34 0.92 20.84
C VAL A 334 1.43 0.79 22.06
N ASP A 335 0.61 -0.27 22.12
CA ASP A 335 -0.36 -0.49 23.19
C ASP A 335 0.32 -0.65 24.56
N GLU A 336 1.49 -1.27 24.62
CA GLU A 336 2.30 -1.48 25.84
C GLU A 336 3.16 -0.27 26.19
N GLY A 337 3.14 0.81 25.38
CA GLY A 337 3.90 2.03 25.63
C GLY A 337 5.44 1.87 25.50
N ILE A 338 5.92 0.81 24.82
CA ILE A 338 7.34 0.59 24.56
C ILE A 338 7.88 1.63 23.57
N VAL A 339 7.03 2.08 22.66
CA VAL A 339 7.29 3.15 21.69
C VAL A 339 6.28 4.28 21.90
N SER A 340 6.62 5.50 21.47
CA SER A 340 5.78 6.70 21.66
C SER A 340 4.53 6.74 20.77
N GLY A 341 4.47 5.90 19.75
CA GLY A 341 3.36 5.82 18.79
C GLY A 341 3.78 5.14 17.51
N TRP A 342 2.89 5.15 16.53
CA TRP A 342 3.11 4.53 15.22
C TRP A 342 4.19 5.23 14.39
N ASP A 343 4.51 6.48 14.70
CA ASP A 343 5.55 7.29 14.06
C ASP A 343 6.88 7.29 14.82
N ASP A 344 7.02 6.48 15.89
CA ASP A 344 8.28 6.38 16.63
C ASP A 344 9.43 6.01 15.68
N PRO A 345 10.59 6.73 15.70
CA PRO A 345 11.71 6.47 14.80
C PRO A 345 12.31 5.07 14.87
N ARG A 346 12.01 4.32 15.93
CA ARG A 346 12.41 2.91 16.09
C ARG A 346 11.49 1.95 15.32
N MET A 347 10.30 2.43 14.90
CA MET A 347 9.32 1.65 14.17
C MET A 347 9.70 1.57 12.68
N THR A 348 9.40 0.44 12.06
CA THR A 348 9.58 0.23 10.62
C THR A 348 8.35 0.65 9.79
N THR A 349 7.44 1.42 10.39
CA THR A 349 6.33 2.08 9.71
C THR A 349 6.87 3.17 8.78
N ILE A 350 6.14 3.49 7.72
CA ILE A 350 6.50 4.59 6.81
C ILE A 350 6.56 5.91 7.59
N ALA A 351 5.63 6.14 8.51
CA ALA A 351 5.62 7.30 9.40
C ALA A 351 6.86 7.35 10.31
N GLY A 352 7.28 6.21 10.88
CA GLY A 352 8.49 6.11 11.70
C GLY A 352 9.77 6.35 10.90
N LEU A 353 9.87 5.79 9.70
CA LEU A 353 11.00 6.02 8.78
C LEU A 353 11.08 7.49 8.35
N ARG A 354 9.93 8.11 8.02
CA ARG A 354 9.85 9.54 7.73
C ARG A 354 10.33 10.40 8.90
N ARG A 355 9.88 10.11 10.12
CA ARG A 355 10.31 10.82 11.33
C ARG A 355 11.79 10.59 11.67
N ARG A 356 12.32 9.42 11.32
CA ARG A 356 13.76 9.10 11.39
C ARG A 356 14.61 9.90 10.39
N GLY A 357 13.99 10.57 9.41
CA GLY A 357 14.67 11.40 8.40
C GLY A 357 14.95 10.67 7.08
N PHE A 358 14.34 9.54 6.83
CA PHE A 358 14.48 8.85 5.55
C PHE A 358 13.69 9.59 4.46
N PRO A 359 14.31 10.03 3.37
CA PRO A 359 13.58 10.68 2.28
C PRO A 359 12.78 9.68 1.45
N PRO A 360 11.63 10.07 0.88
CA PRO A 360 10.80 9.17 0.07
C PRO A 360 11.54 8.63 -1.16
N ALA A 361 12.42 9.44 -1.77
CA ALA A 361 13.24 9.02 -2.90
C ALA A 361 14.15 7.83 -2.54
N ALA A 362 14.72 7.79 -1.33
CA ALA A 362 15.53 6.67 -0.88
C ALA A 362 14.72 5.39 -0.71
N ILE A 363 13.48 5.52 -0.21
CA ILE A 363 12.59 4.34 -0.06
C ILE A 363 12.19 3.80 -1.43
N ARG A 364 11.86 4.66 -2.40
CA ARG A 364 11.56 4.21 -3.77
C ARG A 364 12.77 3.54 -4.42
N LEU A 365 13.95 4.17 -4.38
CA LEU A 365 15.19 3.61 -4.90
C LEU A 365 15.53 2.25 -4.25
N PHE A 366 15.29 2.12 -2.93
CA PHE A 366 15.46 0.85 -2.25
C PHE A 366 14.48 -0.22 -2.75
N CYS A 367 13.20 0.13 -2.96
CA CYS A 367 12.20 -0.80 -3.50
C CYS A 367 12.54 -1.24 -4.93
N GLU A 368 13.04 -0.33 -5.77
CA GLU A 368 13.52 -0.63 -7.12
C GLU A 368 14.69 -1.62 -7.07
N ARG A 369 15.72 -1.36 -6.26
CA ARG A 369 16.90 -2.24 -6.10
C ARG A 369 16.57 -3.61 -5.50
N ALA A 370 15.61 -3.66 -4.59
CA ALA A 370 15.11 -4.92 -4.05
C ALA A 370 14.52 -5.82 -5.14
N GLY A 371 14.08 -5.21 -6.25
CA GLY A 371 13.58 -5.90 -7.43
C GLY A 371 12.32 -6.72 -7.16
N ILE A 372 11.87 -7.45 -8.19
CA ILE A 372 10.66 -8.26 -8.16
C ILE A 372 11.01 -9.70 -8.48
N SER A 373 10.68 -10.60 -7.57
CA SER A 373 10.99 -12.02 -7.65
C SER A 373 9.82 -12.84 -7.12
N LYS A 374 9.74 -14.11 -7.51
CA LYS A 374 8.90 -15.13 -6.87
C LYS A 374 9.62 -15.86 -5.73
N ALA A 375 10.91 -15.66 -5.55
CA ALA A 375 11.67 -16.20 -4.44
C ALA A 375 11.67 -15.23 -3.26
N SER A 376 11.36 -15.72 -2.06
CA SER A 376 11.48 -14.94 -0.84
C SER A 376 12.96 -14.55 -0.62
N GLN A 377 13.21 -13.27 -0.39
CA GLN A 377 14.53 -12.72 -0.16
C GLN A 377 14.57 -12.04 1.22
N LEU A 378 15.66 -12.22 1.94
CA LEU A 378 15.98 -11.46 3.14
C LEU A 378 17.05 -10.43 2.75
N ILE A 379 16.71 -9.15 2.85
CA ILE A 379 17.58 -8.04 2.49
C ILE A 379 18.16 -7.47 3.79
N GLU A 380 19.47 -7.17 3.78
CA GLU A 380 20.11 -6.53 4.93
C GLU A 380 19.62 -5.09 5.12
N MET A 381 19.33 -4.69 6.36
CA MET A 381 18.93 -3.31 6.69
C MET A 381 19.97 -2.28 6.23
N ALA A 382 21.24 -2.65 6.25
CA ALA A 382 22.33 -1.83 5.74
C ALA A 382 22.16 -1.39 4.28
N VAL A 383 21.49 -2.18 3.44
CA VAL A 383 21.19 -1.80 2.05
C VAL A 383 20.24 -0.61 1.99
N LEU A 384 19.19 -0.61 2.83
CA LEU A 384 18.28 0.54 2.94
C LEU A 384 19.02 1.77 3.47
N GLU A 385 19.84 1.62 4.50
CA GLU A 385 20.63 2.72 5.06
C GLU A 385 21.65 3.29 4.07
N GLN A 386 22.27 2.41 3.25
CA GLN A 386 23.16 2.85 2.19
C GLN A 386 22.41 3.65 1.13
N THR A 387 21.21 3.22 0.75
CA THR A 387 20.37 3.94 -0.21
C THR A 387 19.97 5.33 0.32
N VAL A 388 19.70 5.44 1.63
CA VAL A 388 19.43 6.74 2.28
C VAL A 388 20.66 7.66 2.19
N ARG A 389 21.87 7.12 2.48
CA ARG A 389 23.11 7.89 2.37
C ARG A 389 23.34 8.40 0.95
N GLU A 390 23.14 7.55 -0.05
CA GLU A 390 23.34 7.92 -1.46
C GLU A 390 22.40 9.06 -1.91
N VAL A 391 21.14 9.03 -1.46
CA VAL A 391 20.19 10.10 -1.79
C VAL A 391 20.50 11.39 -1.03
N LEU A 392 20.87 11.28 0.24
CA LEU A 392 21.14 12.45 1.07
C LEU A 392 22.51 13.11 0.74
N ASP A 393 23.51 12.33 0.31
CA ASP A 393 24.87 12.82 0.12
C ASP A 393 24.93 14.08 -0.76
N PRO A 394 24.34 14.13 -1.96
CA PRO A 394 24.38 15.34 -2.79
C PRO A 394 23.45 16.46 -2.29
N GLU A 395 22.45 16.15 -1.46
CA GLU A 395 21.36 17.09 -1.16
C GLU A 395 21.52 17.85 0.15
N VAL A 396 22.28 17.34 1.12
CA VAL A 396 22.29 17.89 2.48
C VAL A 396 23.68 18.34 2.93
N ASP A 397 23.70 19.33 3.83
CA ASP A 397 24.92 19.76 4.50
C ASP A 397 25.41 18.70 5.50
N ARG A 398 26.73 18.61 5.68
CA ARG A 398 27.34 17.74 6.68
C ARG A 398 27.41 18.47 8.03
N LEU A 399 26.90 17.81 9.06
CA LEU A 399 26.98 18.27 10.44
C LEU A 399 27.69 17.21 11.29
N HIS A 400 28.52 17.67 12.23
CA HIS A 400 29.09 16.82 13.25
C HIS A 400 28.17 16.82 14.47
N VAL A 401 27.76 15.65 14.94
CA VAL A 401 26.91 15.46 16.13
C VAL A 401 27.68 14.62 17.14
N ILE A 402 27.73 15.08 18.39
CA ILE A 402 28.36 14.38 19.50
C ILE A 402 27.23 13.69 20.27
N THR A 403 27.26 12.36 20.30
CA THR A 403 26.21 11.51 20.89
C THR A 403 26.47 11.07 22.33
N ASP A 404 27.74 10.85 22.70
CA ASP A 404 28.17 10.56 24.05
C ASP A 404 29.23 11.61 24.53
N PRO A 405 28.77 12.83 24.88
CA PRO A 405 29.64 13.97 25.09
C PRO A 405 30.45 13.87 26.39
N ILE A 406 31.74 14.17 26.29
CA ILE A 406 32.59 14.53 27.45
C ILE A 406 33.12 15.94 27.28
N ARG A 407 33.24 16.63 28.41
CA ARG A 407 33.74 18.00 28.42
C ARG A 407 35.25 18.01 28.28
N LEU A 408 35.74 18.78 27.33
CA LEU A 408 37.17 19.08 27.11
C LEU A 408 37.44 20.53 27.50
N VAL A 409 38.48 20.76 28.32
CA VAL A 409 38.94 22.11 28.73
C VAL A 409 40.31 22.34 28.18
N ILE A 410 40.50 23.40 27.40
CA ILE A 410 41.81 23.85 26.90
C ILE A 410 42.42 24.77 27.96
N GLU A 411 43.36 24.26 28.77
CA GLU A 411 43.85 24.96 29.98
C GLU A 411 44.64 26.24 29.68
N ASN A 412 45.33 26.28 28.53
CA ASN A 412 46.15 27.41 28.10
C ASN A 412 45.41 28.43 27.21
N MET A 413 44.10 28.33 27.09
CA MET A 413 43.25 29.27 26.35
C MET A 413 42.56 30.23 27.32
N ASP A 414 42.58 31.55 27.01
CA ASP A 414 41.84 32.53 27.81
C ASP A 414 40.34 32.23 27.83
N PRO A 415 39.67 32.30 29.00
CA PRO A 415 38.23 32.04 29.09
C PRO A 415 37.37 32.93 28.20
N ALA A 416 37.81 34.12 27.86
CA ALA A 416 37.11 35.07 27.01
C ALA A 416 37.45 34.91 25.52
N GLU A 417 38.49 34.14 25.21
CA GLU A 417 38.93 33.92 23.83
C GLU A 417 37.92 33.12 23.02
N ARG A 418 37.68 33.52 21.78
CA ARG A 418 36.87 32.82 20.81
C ARG A 418 37.62 32.80 19.50
N ILE A 419 37.84 31.62 18.98
CA ILE A 419 38.51 31.40 17.70
C ILE A 419 37.41 31.05 16.69
N ILE A 420 37.26 31.85 15.63
CA ILE A 420 36.34 31.56 14.54
C ILE A 420 36.97 30.48 13.63
N CYS A 421 36.33 29.37 13.56
CA CYS A 421 36.70 28.27 12.67
C CYS A 421 35.75 28.19 11.47
N GLU A 422 36.26 27.76 10.34
CA GLU A 422 35.49 27.54 9.13
C GLU A 422 35.66 26.09 8.67
N ALA A 423 34.57 25.47 8.28
CA ALA A 423 34.55 24.13 7.68
C ALA A 423 33.60 24.12 6.48
N PRO A 424 33.88 23.33 5.43
CA PRO A 424 32.97 23.22 4.31
C PRO A 424 31.64 22.63 4.77
N ARG A 425 30.53 23.14 4.21
CA ARG A 425 29.19 22.57 4.44
C ARG A 425 29.08 21.16 3.90
N HIS A 426 29.81 20.86 2.82
CA HIS A 426 29.93 19.54 2.24
C HIS A 426 31.34 19.31 1.68
N PRO A 427 32.02 18.19 1.99
CA PRO A 427 33.42 17.95 1.59
C PRO A 427 33.58 17.81 0.07
N HIS A 428 32.56 17.31 -0.64
CA HIS A 428 32.59 17.06 -2.10
C HIS A 428 31.79 18.10 -2.91
N HIS A 429 31.14 19.07 -2.26
CA HIS A 429 30.30 20.10 -2.86
C HIS A 429 30.73 21.48 -2.40
N PRO A 430 31.89 22.02 -2.87
CA PRO A 430 32.42 23.32 -2.45
C PRO A 430 31.49 24.49 -2.77
N GLU A 431 30.64 24.34 -3.79
CA GLU A 431 29.62 25.32 -4.18
C GLU A 431 28.59 25.58 -3.06
N ARG A 432 28.46 24.69 -2.08
CA ARG A 432 27.58 24.85 -0.91
C ARG A 432 28.15 25.83 0.12
N GLY A 433 29.42 26.23 -0.04
CA GLY A 433 30.09 27.22 0.81
C GLY A 433 30.57 26.66 2.16
N MET A 434 30.92 27.61 3.06
CA MET A 434 31.51 27.30 4.35
C MET A 434 30.51 27.53 5.48
N ARG A 435 30.64 26.77 6.58
CA ARG A 435 30.01 27.05 7.85
C ARG A 435 31.03 27.62 8.83
N ARG A 436 30.59 28.56 9.67
CA ARG A 436 31.41 29.15 10.74
C ARG A 436 30.94 28.65 12.08
N PHE A 437 31.87 28.37 12.98
CA PHE A 437 31.59 28.03 14.35
C PHE A 437 32.69 28.58 15.26
N GLU A 438 32.36 28.76 16.53
CA GLU A 438 33.29 29.28 17.53
C GLU A 438 33.93 28.14 18.31
N LEU A 439 35.25 28.17 18.41
CA LEU A 439 36.00 27.35 19.34
C LEU A 439 36.25 28.17 20.60
N SER A 440 35.85 27.65 21.75
CA SER A 440 36.02 28.26 23.04
C SER A 440 36.89 27.36 23.94
N ARG A 441 37.30 27.88 25.12
CA ARG A 441 38.06 27.12 26.10
C ARG A 441 37.37 25.81 26.52
N GLU A 442 36.03 25.77 26.51
CA GLU A 442 35.25 24.60 26.85
C GLU A 442 34.57 24.05 25.59
N LEU A 443 34.78 22.78 25.34
CA LEU A 443 34.27 22.04 24.19
C LEU A 443 33.64 20.73 24.61
N TRP A 444 32.92 20.10 23.69
CA TRP A 444 32.41 18.74 23.84
C TRP A 444 33.01 17.86 22.75
N ILE A 445 33.48 16.68 23.14
CA ILE A 445 34.01 15.66 22.23
C ILE A 445 33.33 14.34 22.54
N GLU A 446 33.35 13.40 21.55
CA GLU A 446 32.91 12.04 21.81
C GLU A 446 33.79 11.36 22.86
N ARG A 447 33.19 10.50 23.71
CA ARG A 447 33.91 9.74 24.70
C ARG A 447 34.95 8.83 24.09
N GLU A 448 34.65 8.25 22.90
CA GLU A 448 35.58 7.39 22.17
C GLU A 448 36.85 8.11 21.75
N ASP A 449 36.76 9.42 21.43
CA ASP A 449 37.92 10.23 21.05
C ASP A 449 38.93 10.43 22.19
N ARG A 450 38.55 10.10 23.45
CA ARG A 450 39.40 10.15 24.61
C ARG A 450 40.19 8.85 24.84
N SER A 451 39.93 7.75 24.12
CA SER A 451 40.63 6.48 24.39
C SER A 451 42.10 6.60 24.05
N GLU A 452 42.95 6.07 24.91
CA GLU A 452 44.43 6.13 24.75
C GLU A 452 44.91 5.38 23.49
N GLU A 453 44.10 4.47 22.96
CA GLU A 453 44.44 3.70 21.77
C GLU A 453 44.32 4.51 20.48
N HIS A 454 43.62 5.64 20.51
CA HIS A 454 43.36 6.47 19.31
C HIS A 454 44.08 7.81 19.31
N THR A 455 45.03 8.05 20.24
CA THR A 455 45.80 9.31 20.33
C THR A 455 46.63 9.61 19.08
N SER A 456 47.01 8.62 18.28
CA SER A 456 47.70 8.80 17.00
C SER A 456 46.74 9.26 15.86
N GLU A 457 45.44 8.94 15.93
CA GLU A 457 44.44 9.38 14.96
C GLU A 457 43.88 10.78 15.27
N LEU A 458 43.89 11.21 16.52
CA LEU A 458 43.55 12.58 16.88
C LEU A 458 44.48 13.61 16.24
N GLN A 459 45.76 13.28 16.02
CA GLN A 459 46.69 14.14 15.29
C GLN A 459 46.34 14.33 13.83
N SER A 460 45.65 13.37 13.19
CA SER A 460 45.22 13.48 11.81
C SER A 460 43.81 14.16 11.66
N ARG A 461 43.01 14.17 12.72
CA ARG A 461 41.69 14.80 12.71
C ARG A 461 41.72 16.29 13.17
N VAL A 462 42.75 16.73 13.81
CA VAL A 462 42.95 18.14 14.28
C VAL A 462 43.62 19.03 13.20
N SER A 463 43.95 18.50 12.04
CA SER A 463 44.39 19.29 10.88
C SER A 463 43.16 19.75 10.07
N ILE A 464 42.31 20.57 10.68
CA ILE A 464 41.20 21.28 10.01
C ILE A 464 41.42 22.77 10.20
#